data_e61b1568ccebab408e1ecf8cac131861
#
_entry.id   e61b1568ccebab408e1ecf8cac131861
#
_cell.length_a   1.000
_cell.length_b   1.000
_cell.length_c   1.000
_cell.angle_alpha   90.00
_cell.angle_beta   90.00
_cell.angle_gamma   90.00
#
_symmetry.space_group_name_H-M   'P 1'
#
loop_
_entity.id
_entity.type
_entity.pdbx_description
1 polymer ?
#
loop_
_entity_poly.entity_id
_entity_poly.type
_entity_poly.pdbx_seq_one_letter_code
_entity_poly.pdbx_strand_id
1 'polypeptide(L)'
;AEALFMKKCTITTEKIVREEFSFAAIDKFIAAGKVNKSVLNWRKKLRKPPKYVFPKGKSLFWNMETNKGKIRIRFIPEVAPMHVSSAIYLTRLGYYDGLIFHRVIQGFMAQGGCPTGTGEDGPGYQFGGEFSKDVKHDSAGVLSTANAGPGTDGSQFFITFGPTPSLDGSYTIYGKVVEGLDVVQALEKAGSPDASGKTSEKLKITKCTVTEK
;
A
#
# COMPACT_ATOMS: atom_id res chain seq x y z
N ALA A 1 40.79 -40.33 -5.81
CA ALA A 1 40.57 -38.88 -5.57
C ALA A 1 39.99 -38.27 -6.85
N GLU A 2 38.67 -38.13 -6.92
CA GLU A 2 38.00 -37.45 -8.02
C GLU A 2 38.10 -35.93 -7.80
N ALA A 3 38.72 -35.24 -8.78
CA ALA A 3 38.82 -33.81 -8.79
C ALA A 3 37.45 -33.17 -9.14
N LEU A 4 36.88 -32.48 -8.19
CA LEU A 4 35.66 -31.72 -8.38
C LEU A 4 35.96 -30.48 -9.26
N PHE A 5 35.65 -30.55 -10.54
CA PHE A 5 35.77 -29.40 -11.45
C PHE A 5 34.61 -28.44 -11.20
N MET A 6 34.90 -27.27 -10.60
CA MET A 6 33.96 -26.15 -10.58
C MET A 6 33.78 -25.61 -11.99
N LYS A 7 32.61 -25.79 -12.58
CA LYS A 7 32.21 -25.10 -13.81
C LYS A 7 32.22 -23.62 -13.56
N LYS A 8 32.84 -22.87 -14.46
CA LYS A 8 32.97 -21.41 -14.48
C LYS A 8 31.62 -20.74 -14.18
N CYS A 9 31.48 -20.10 -13.03
CA CYS A 9 30.31 -19.33 -12.67
C CYS A 9 30.44 -17.97 -13.35
N THR A 10 29.66 -17.71 -14.40
CA THR A 10 29.62 -16.41 -15.07
C THR A 10 28.59 -15.55 -14.36
N ILE A 11 29.06 -14.52 -13.65
CA ILE A 11 28.17 -13.48 -13.09
C ILE A 11 27.76 -12.58 -14.27
N THR A 12 26.58 -12.80 -14.83
CA THR A 12 25.95 -11.84 -15.72
C THR A 12 25.36 -10.72 -14.87
N THR A 13 25.95 -9.54 -14.91
CA THR A 13 25.32 -8.32 -14.40
C THR A 13 24.16 -7.97 -15.33
N GLU A 14 22.97 -8.47 -15.02
CA GLU A 14 21.77 -7.89 -15.61
C GLU A 14 21.73 -6.41 -15.21
N LYS A 15 21.78 -5.53 -16.20
CA LYS A 15 21.50 -4.10 -16.01
C LYS A 15 20.10 -4.01 -15.43
N ILE A 16 19.98 -3.70 -14.14
CA ILE A 16 18.69 -3.39 -13.53
C ILE A 16 18.21 -2.11 -14.22
N VAL A 17 17.35 -2.27 -15.22
CA VAL A 17 16.67 -1.14 -15.87
C VAL A 17 15.71 -0.56 -14.85
N ARG A 18 16.11 0.55 -14.24
CA ARG A 18 15.24 1.31 -13.33
C ARG A 18 14.28 2.12 -14.20
N GLU A 19 13.02 1.73 -14.19
CA GLU A 19 11.98 2.40 -14.95
C GLU A 19 11.60 3.71 -14.22
N GLU A 20 11.72 4.85 -14.92
CA GLU A 20 11.30 6.13 -14.36
C GLU A 20 9.78 6.19 -14.20
N PHE A 21 9.33 6.80 -13.10
CA PHE A 21 7.92 6.98 -12.82
C PHE A 21 7.29 7.95 -13.81
N SER A 22 6.19 7.52 -14.40
CA SER A 22 5.17 8.36 -15.00
C SER A 22 3.83 7.64 -14.95
N PHE A 23 2.73 8.38 -14.93
CA PHE A 23 1.42 7.74 -15.04
C PHE A 23 1.27 6.94 -16.33
N ALA A 24 1.88 7.39 -17.43
CA ALA A 24 1.89 6.66 -18.69
C ALA A 24 2.62 5.32 -18.59
N ALA A 25 3.74 5.24 -17.87
CA ALA A 25 4.47 3.99 -17.63
C ALA A 25 3.61 2.98 -16.86
N ILE A 26 2.92 3.45 -15.82
CA ILE A 26 1.98 2.60 -15.06
C ILE A 26 0.81 2.13 -15.94
N ASP A 27 0.21 3.02 -16.73
CA ASP A 27 -0.90 2.67 -17.62
C ASP A 27 -0.47 1.64 -18.69
N LYS A 28 0.74 1.79 -19.23
CA LYS A 28 1.35 0.79 -20.13
C LYS A 28 1.52 -0.56 -19.44
N PHE A 29 1.97 -0.58 -18.19
CA PHE A 29 2.10 -1.81 -17.41
C PHE A 29 0.73 -2.46 -17.14
N ILE A 30 -0.30 -1.66 -16.81
CA ILE A 30 -1.68 -2.12 -16.61
C ILE A 30 -2.22 -2.74 -17.90
N ALA A 31 -2.07 -2.05 -19.04
CA ALA A 31 -2.53 -2.53 -20.34
C ALA A 31 -1.85 -3.85 -20.75
N ALA A 32 -0.55 -3.96 -20.53
CA ALA A 32 0.21 -5.19 -20.79
C ALA A 32 -0.24 -6.38 -19.91
N GLY A 33 -0.78 -6.11 -18.74
CA GLY A 33 -1.29 -7.12 -17.81
C GLY A 33 -2.61 -7.76 -18.26
N LYS A 34 -3.35 -7.16 -19.18
CA LYS A 34 -4.64 -7.63 -19.71
C LYS A 34 -5.61 -8.11 -18.62
N VAL A 35 -5.71 -7.34 -17.53
CA VAL A 35 -6.53 -7.71 -16.38
C VAL A 35 -8.02 -7.73 -16.75
N ASN A 36 -8.64 -8.92 -16.67
CA ASN A 36 -10.07 -9.08 -16.88
C ASN A 36 -10.82 -8.93 -15.54
N LYS A 37 -11.45 -7.79 -15.32
CA LYS A 37 -12.19 -7.48 -14.09
C LYS A 37 -13.51 -8.22 -13.95
N SER A 38 -14.01 -8.85 -15.01
CA SER A 38 -15.22 -9.68 -14.97
C SER A 38 -14.97 -11.07 -14.37
N VAL A 39 -13.70 -11.45 -14.23
CA VAL A 39 -13.35 -12.74 -13.61
C VAL A 39 -13.43 -12.62 -12.09
N LEU A 40 -14.09 -13.60 -11.46
CA LEU A 40 -14.16 -13.69 -10.01
C LEU A 40 -12.76 -13.66 -9.39
N ASN A 41 -12.60 -12.87 -8.34
CA ASN A 41 -11.32 -12.71 -7.62
C ASN A 41 -10.18 -12.14 -8.49
N TRP A 42 -10.46 -11.33 -9.52
CA TRP A 42 -9.45 -10.71 -10.37
C TRP A 42 -8.40 -9.94 -9.55
N ARG A 43 -8.82 -9.33 -8.43
CA ARG A 43 -7.93 -8.57 -7.54
C ARG A 43 -6.85 -9.43 -6.89
N LYS A 44 -7.04 -10.74 -6.79
CA LYS A 44 -6.09 -11.70 -6.18
C LYS A 44 -5.10 -12.31 -7.18
N LYS A 45 -5.10 -11.88 -8.45
CA LYS A 45 -4.32 -12.48 -9.54
C LYS A 45 -3.52 -11.44 -10.31
N LEU A 46 -3.10 -10.38 -9.64
CA LEU A 46 -2.37 -9.30 -10.28
C LEU A 46 -0.87 -9.59 -10.33
N ARG A 47 -0.21 -8.99 -11.31
CA ARG A 47 1.26 -9.01 -11.42
C ARG A 47 1.83 -7.91 -10.53
N LYS A 48 2.96 -8.18 -9.88
CA LYS A 48 3.71 -7.15 -9.16
C LYS A 48 4.22 -6.09 -10.13
N PRO A 49 3.96 -4.79 -9.89
CA PRO A 49 4.53 -3.73 -10.72
C PRO A 49 6.04 -3.61 -10.48
N PRO A 50 6.77 -3.01 -11.42
CA PRO A 50 8.16 -2.64 -11.18
C PRO A 50 8.25 -1.60 -10.06
N LYS A 51 9.41 -1.53 -9.42
CA LYS A 51 9.75 -0.43 -8.52
C LYS A 51 10.19 0.77 -9.35
N TYR A 52 9.32 1.78 -9.48
CA TYR A 52 9.62 2.99 -10.23
C TYR A 52 10.60 3.90 -9.49
N VAL A 53 11.36 4.69 -10.25
CA VAL A 53 12.19 5.78 -9.75
C VAL A 53 11.38 7.07 -9.85
N PHE A 54 11.08 7.67 -8.72
CA PHE A 54 10.26 8.88 -8.65
C PHE A 54 11.11 10.15 -8.85
N PRO A 55 10.64 11.13 -9.64
CA PRO A 55 11.34 12.39 -9.85
C PRO A 55 11.37 13.20 -8.54
N LYS A 56 12.52 13.85 -8.28
CA LYS A 56 12.65 14.75 -7.13
C LYS A 56 11.81 16.01 -7.34
N GLY A 57 11.29 16.56 -6.25
CA GLY A 57 10.56 17.84 -6.24
C GLY A 57 9.09 17.74 -6.63
N LYS A 58 8.58 16.58 -6.98
CA LYS A 58 7.16 16.34 -7.24
C LYS A 58 6.48 15.68 -6.06
N SER A 59 5.29 16.16 -5.71
CA SER A 59 4.47 15.56 -4.67
C SER A 59 3.34 14.72 -5.27
N LEU A 60 3.23 13.49 -4.80
CA LEU A 60 2.19 12.56 -5.22
C LEU A 60 1.17 12.39 -4.09
N PHE A 61 -0.11 12.44 -4.43
CA PHE A 61 -1.19 12.37 -3.47
C PHE A 61 -2.14 11.24 -3.80
N TRP A 62 -2.46 10.44 -2.79
CA TRP A 62 -3.55 9.48 -2.83
C TRP A 62 -4.82 10.15 -2.31
N ASN A 63 -5.79 10.32 -3.19
CA ASN A 63 -7.09 10.86 -2.82
C ASN A 63 -8.05 9.70 -2.65
N MET A 64 -8.55 9.52 -1.45
CA MET A 64 -9.46 8.45 -1.07
C MET A 64 -10.81 9.05 -0.69
N GLU A 65 -11.85 8.69 -1.43
CA GLU A 65 -13.23 8.99 -1.08
C GLU A 65 -13.81 7.83 -0.29
N THR A 66 -14.43 8.12 0.83
CA THR A 66 -15.08 7.15 1.70
C THR A 66 -16.52 7.53 1.96
N ASN A 67 -17.31 6.61 2.52
CA ASN A 67 -18.66 6.95 3.00
C ASN A 67 -18.65 7.86 4.25
N LYS A 68 -17.48 8.23 4.77
CA LYS A 68 -17.30 9.21 5.87
C LYS A 68 -16.75 10.56 5.41
N GLY A 69 -16.31 10.66 4.16
CA GLY A 69 -15.69 11.86 3.60
C GLY A 69 -14.44 11.56 2.80
N LYS A 70 -13.68 12.61 2.48
CA LYS A 70 -12.47 12.53 1.66
C LYS A 70 -11.23 12.61 2.54
N ILE A 71 -10.24 11.77 2.21
CA ILE A 71 -8.92 11.76 2.83
C ILE A 71 -7.90 11.99 1.73
N ARG A 72 -6.98 12.92 1.92
CA ARG A 72 -5.85 13.14 1.03
C ARG A 72 -4.56 12.81 1.74
N ILE A 73 -3.79 11.91 1.13
CA ILE A 73 -2.54 11.37 1.70
C ILE A 73 -1.41 11.76 0.76
N ARG A 74 -0.36 12.39 1.29
CA ARG A 74 0.88 12.59 0.55
C ARG A 74 1.70 11.31 0.64
N PHE A 75 2.08 10.74 -0.51
CA PHE A 75 3.04 9.65 -0.57
C PHE A 75 4.47 10.10 -0.26
N ILE A 76 5.30 9.15 0.19
CA ILE A 76 6.72 9.36 0.53
C ILE A 76 7.56 8.38 -0.31
N PRO A 77 7.64 8.58 -1.65
CA PRO A 77 8.36 7.65 -2.53
C PRO A 77 9.87 7.63 -2.31
N GLU A 78 10.44 8.67 -1.69
CA GLU A 78 11.84 8.73 -1.28
C GLU A 78 12.20 7.72 -0.20
N VAL A 79 11.22 7.31 0.61
CA VAL A 79 11.38 6.30 1.67
C VAL A 79 10.97 4.92 1.18
N ALA A 80 9.81 4.82 0.54
CA ALA A 80 9.18 3.54 0.22
C ALA A 80 8.74 3.46 -1.26
N PRO A 81 9.68 3.51 -2.23
CA PRO A 81 9.36 3.57 -3.65
C PRO A 81 8.59 2.34 -4.16
N MET A 82 8.82 1.14 -3.63
CA MET A 82 8.05 -0.05 -4.04
C MET A 82 6.61 0.01 -3.54
N HIS A 83 6.39 0.45 -2.29
CA HIS A 83 5.06 0.61 -1.72
C HIS A 83 4.24 1.65 -2.47
N VAL A 84 4.86 2.80 -2.77
CA VAL A 84 4.22 3.87 -3.56
C VAL A 84 3.93 3.38 -4.98
N SER A 85 4.85 2.67 -5.64
CA SER A 85 4.64 2.08 -6.97
C SER A 85 3.44 1.13 -6.97
N SER A 86 3.37 0.25 -5.97
CA SER A 86 2.27 -0.71 -5.80
C SER A 86 0.93 0.00 -5.54
N ALA A 87 0.90 0.97 -4.62
CA ALA A 87 -0.31 1.72 -4.29
C ALA A 87 -0.86 2.50 -5.49
N ILE A 88 0.01 3.16 -6.27
CA ILE A 88 -0.39 3.89 -7.48
C ILE A 88 -0.92 2.93 -8.55
N TYR A 89 -0.20 1.83 -8.82
CA TYR A 89 -0.64 0.80 -9.76
C TYR A 89 -2.03 0.26 -9.41
N LEU A 90 -2.23 -0.16 -8.16
CA LEU A 90 -3.49 -0.70 -7.69
C LEU A 90 -4.62 0.34 -7.75
N THR A 91 -4.32 1.60 -7.40
CA THR A 91 -5.28 2.70 -7.48
C THR A 91 -5.73 2.96 -8.91
N ARG A 92 -4.78 3.07 -9.85
CA ARG A 92 -5.10 3.31 -11.27
C ARG A 92 -5.84 2.13 -11.91
N LEU A 93 -5.60 0.93 -11.42
CA LEU A 93 -6.38 -0.25 -11.80
C LEU A 93 -7.79 -0.26 -11.20
N GLY A 94 -8.13 0.64 -10.27
CA GLY A 94 -9.41 0.64 -9.55
C GLY A 94 -9.53 -0.48 -8.52
N TYR A 95 -8.40 -0.98 -8.03
CA TYR A 95 -8.34 -2.07 -7.07
C TYR A 95 -9.05 -1.76 -5.75
N TYR A 96 -8.84 -0.53 -5.23
CA TYR A 96 -9.35 -0.13 -3.93
C TYR A 96 -10.82 0.30 -3.96
N ASP A 97 -11.37 0.59 -5.15
CA ASP A 97 -12.76 1.05 -5.29
C ASP A 97 -13.74 -0.04 -4.78
N GLY A 98 -14.56 0.35 -3.84
CA GLY A 98 -15.55 -0.54 -3.21
C GLY A 98 -15.05 -1.40 -2.06
N LEU A 99 -13.74 -1.41 -1.76
CA LEU A 99 -13.20 -2.12 -0.61
C LEU A 99 -13.61 -1.45 0.71
N ILE A 100 -13.41 -2.17 1.81
CA ILE A 100 -13.77 -1.70 3.16
C ILE A 100 -12.55 -1.57 4.05
N PHE A 101 -12.67 -0.74 5.07
CA PHE A 101 -11.85 -0.86 6.27
C PHE A 101 -12.43 -1.99 7.10
N HIS A 102 -11.78 -3.14 7.04
CA HIS A 102 -12.30 -4.38 7.64
C HIS A 102 -11.94 -4.53 9.12
N ARG A 103 -10.96 -3.74 9.60
CA ARG A 103 -10.53 -3.74 10.99
C ARG A 103 -10.19 -2.31 11.42
N VAL A 104 -10.90 -1.81 12.42
CA VAL A 104 -10.71 -0.47 12.98
C VAL A 104 -10.70 -0.56 14.49
N ILE A 105 -9.56 -0.26 15.11
CA ILE A 105 -9.37 -0.28 16.56
C ILE A 105 -9.18 1.15 17.04
N GLN A 106 -10.08 1.58 17.93
CA GLN A 106 -10.01 2.90 18.56
C GLN A 106 -8.67 3.11 19.28
N GLY A 107 -8.11 4.30 19.17
CA GLY A 107 -6.80 4.65 19.71
C GLY A 107 -5.61 4.01 19.00
N PHE A 108 -5.84 3.21 17.94
CA PHE A 108 -4.77 2.52 17.22
C PHE A 108 -4.77 2.83 15.73
N MET A 109 -5.60 2.17 14.92
CA MET A 109 -5.57 2.34 13.46
C MET A 109 -6.85 1.89 12.74
N ALA A 110 -7.04 2.35 11.49
CA ALA A 110 -7.99 1.79 10.53
C ALA A 110 -7.25 1.00 9.44
N GLN A 111 -7.53 -0.30 9.31
CA GLN A 111 -6.91 -1.20 8.32
C GLN A 111 -7.88 -1.52 7.18
N GLY A 112 -7.39 -1.40 5.95
CA GLY A 112 -8.13 -1.68 4.72
C GLY A 112 -7.26 -2.30 3.63
N GLY A 113 -7.78 -2.36 2.40
CA GLY A 113 -7.03 -2.84 1.23
C GLY A 113 -7.05 -4.35 1.00
N CYS A 114 -7.77 -5.13 1.83
CA CYS A 114 -8.02 -6.54 1.60
C CYS A 114 -9.13 -6.71 0.56
N PRO A 115 -8.93 -7.45 -0.55
CA PRO A 115 -9.92 -7.56 -1.64
C PRO A 115 -11.18 -8.33 -1.24
N THR A 116 -11.10 -9.19 -0.22
CA THR A 116 -12.24 -9.96 0.32
C THR A 116 -12.81 -9.34 1.58
N GLY A 117 -12.12 -8.38 2.20
CA GLY A 117 -12.52 -7.76 3.46
C GLY A 117 -12.33 -8.66 4.69
N THR A 118 -11.60 -9.76 4.58
CA THR A 118 -11.32 -10.70 5.67
C THR A 118 -10.03 -10.38 6.42
N GLY A 119 -9.13 -9.61 5.81
CA GLY A 119 -7.78 -9.34 6.32
C GLY A 119 -6.72 -10.37 5.86
N GLU A 120 -7.11 -11.45 5.19
CA GLU A 120 -6.21 -12.55 4.84
C GLU A 120 -5.69 -12.48 3.40
N ASP A 121 -6.36 -11.73 2.52
CA ASP A 121 -6.07 -11.69 1.10
C ASP A 121 -5.30 -10.44 0.66
N GLY A 122 -4.67 -10.54 -0.51
CA GLY A 122 -3.89 -9.48 -1.13
C GLY A 122 -4.03 -9.47 -2.66
N PRO A 123 -3.13 -8.76 -3.35
CA PRO A 123 -3.24 -8.51 -4.79
C PRO A 123 -2.74 -9.68 -5.65
N GLY A 124 -2.26 -10.77 -5.06
CA GLY A 124 -1.67 -11.91 -5.76
C GLY A 124 -0.14 -11.84 -5.87
N TYR A 125 0.46 -10.84 -5.24
CA TYR A 125 1.92 -10.70 -5.08
C TYR A 125 2.27 -10.12 -3.71
N GLN A 126 3.50 -10.33 -3.32
CA GLN A 126 4.09 -9.80 -2.08
C GLN A 126 5.48 -9.24 -2.34
N PHE A 127 5.96 -8.43 -1.41
CA PHE A 127 7.31 -7.84 -1.45
C PHE A 127 7.79 -7.51 -0.04
N GLY A 128 9.08 -7.13 0.08
CA GLY A 128 9.70 -6.81 1.36
C GLY A 128 9.44 -5.39 1.82
N GLY A 129 9.61 -5.15 3.12
CA GLY A 129 9.51 -3.83 3.73
C GLY A 129 10.58 -2.86 3.25
N GLU A 130 10.26 -1.57 3.32
CA GLU A 130 11.16 -0.44 3.03
C GLU A 130 11.18 0.48 4.27
N PHE A 131 12.20 0.36 5.10
CA PHE A 131 12.29 1.05 6.38
C PHE A 131 13.26 2.22 6.33
N SER A 132 12.94 3.31 7.03
CA SER A 132 13.83 4.45 7.25
C SER A 132 13.80 4.88 8.71
N LYS A 133 14.92 5.42 9.18
CA LYS A 133 15.01 6.02 10.52
C LYS A 133 14.39 7.43 10.57
N ASP A 134 14.18 8.04 9.40
CA ASP A 134 13.71 9.42 9.26
C ASP A 134 12.19 9.58 9.35
N VAL A 135 11.45 8.46 9.28
CA VAL A 135 9.99 8.45 9.39
C VAL A 135 9.55 7.51 10.51
N LYS A 136 8.57 7.93 11.27
CA LYS A 136 8.09 7.25 12.48
C LYS A 136 6.57 7.21 12.52
N HIS A 137 6.05 6.22 13.23
CA HIS A 137 4.63 6.18 13.59
C HIS A 137 4.35 7.08 14.80
N ASP A 138 4.64 8.38 14.66
CA ASP A 138 4.68 9.38 15.74
C ASP A 138 3.38 10.15 15.97
N SER A 139 2.39 9.95 15.13
CA SER A 139 1.19 10.80 15.11
C SER A 139 0.01 10.13 14.41
N ALA A 140 -1.15 10.73 14.53
CA ALA A 140 -2.33 10.36 13.72
C ALA A 140 -2.09 10.63 12.24
N GLY A 141 -2.72 9.82 11.38
CA GLY A 141 -2.69 9.98 9.92
C GLY A 141 -1.43 9.44 9.24
N VAL A 142 -0.60 8.65 9.91
CA VAL A 142 0.49 7.92 9.24
C VAL A 142 -0.11 6.79 8.41
N LEU A 143 0.22 6.75 7.11
CA LEU A 143 -0.12 5.64 6.21
C LEU A 143 1.02 4.63 6.22
N SER A 144 0.69 3.40 6.61
CA SER A 144 1.65 2.30 6.67
C SER A 144 1.09 1.02 6.08
N THR A 145 1.98 0.10 5.68
CA THR A 145 1.55 -1.21 5.15
C THR A 145 1.12 -2.14 6.29
N ALA A 146 0.14 -3.00 6.04
CA ALA A 146 -0.17 -4.13 6.91
C ALA A 146 0.42 -5.40 6.31
N ASN A 147 1.05 -6.24 7.14
CA ASN A 147 1.68 -7.48 6.73
C ASN A 147 1.50 -8.59 7.78
N ALA A 148 1.82 -9.82 7.39
CA ALA A 148 1.83 -11.01 8.24
C ALA A 148 3.26 -11.47 8.58
N GLY A 149 4.23 -10.56 8.55
CA GLY A 149 5.64 -10.79 8.79
C GLY A 149 6.53 -10.33 7.62
N PRO A 150 7.85 -10.44 7.73
CA PRO A 150 8.78 -9.97 6.73
C PRO A 150 8.51 -10.54 5.33
N GLY A 151 8.49 -9.68 4.31
CA GLY A 151 8.31 -10.11 2.91
C GLY A 151 6.85 -10.31 2.48
N THR A 152 5.87 -10.04 3.34
CA THR A 152 4.45 -10.28 3.05
C THR A 152 3.65 -8.99 2.79
N ASP A 153 4.34 -7.87 2.53
CA ASP A 153 3.69 -6.62 2.16
C ASP A 153 2.94 -6.77 0.82
N GLY A 154 1.75 -6.19 0.73
CA GLY A 154 0.89 -6.35 -0.44
C GLY A 154 0.03 -5.12 -0.71
N SER A 155 -1.29 -5.30 -0.70
CA SER A 155 -2.27 -4.22 -0.90
C SER A 155 -2.86 -3.68 0.40
N GLN A 156 -2.71 -4.40 1.51
CA GLN A 156 -3.30 -3.98 2.76
C GLN A 156 -2.48 -2.85 3.40
N PHE A 157 -3.20 -1.88 3.92
CA PHE A 157 -2.64 -0.70 4.57
C PHE A 157 -3.41 -0.36 5.84
N PHE A 158 -2.81 0.48 6.67
CA PHE A 158 -3.52 1.11 7.77
C PHE A 158 -3.20 2.60 7.88
N ILE A 159 -4.11 3.34 8.51
CA ILE A 159 -3.94 4.75 8.86
C ILE A 159 -4.04 4.84 10.39
N THR A 160 -3.03 5.42 11.03
CA THR A 160 -2.96 5.56 12.48
C THR A 160 -3.91 6.62 13.03
N PHE A 161 -4.44 6.41 14.24
CA PHE A 161 -5.24 7.41 14.98
C PHE A 161 -4.42 8.21 15.98
N GLY A 162 -3.20 7.77 16.29
CA GLY A 162 -2.26 8.41 17.20
C GLY A 162 -0.86 7.84 17.02
N PRO A 163 0.08 8.17 17.91
CA PRO A 163 1.42 7.57 17.90
C PRO A 163 1.37 6.06 18.17
N THR A 164 2.09 5.29 17.36
CA THR A 164 2.21 3.83 17.49
C THR A 164 3.68 3.39 17.31
N PRO A 165 4.61 3.86 18.17
CA PRO A 165 6.05 3.69 17.95
C PRO A 165 6.52 2.22 17.99
N SER A 166 5.74 1.32 18.57
CA SER A 166 6.02 -0.13 18.54
C SER A 166 5.98 -0.74 17.14
N LEU A 167 5.42 -0.03 16.15
CA LEU A 167 5.35 -0.48 14.75
C LEU A 167 6.60 -0.07 13.94
N ASP A 168 7.44 0.80 14.48
CA ASP A 168 8.64 1.28 13.79
C ASP A 168 9.60 0.12 13.46
N GLY A 169 10.09 0.12 12.22
CA GLY A 169 11.01 -0.91 11.73
C GLY A 169 10.36 -2.26 11.34
N SER A 170 9.07 -2.44 11.64
CA SER A 170 8.32 -3.66 11.28
C SER A 170 7.27 -3.43 10.20
N TYR A 171 6.76 -2.21 10.11
CA TYR A 171 5.75 -1.81 9.14
C TYR A 171 6.25 -0.61 8.33
N THR A 172 6.12 -0.68 7.01
CA THR A 172 6.64 0.38 6.13
C THR A 172 5.70 1.57 6.08
N ILE A 173 6.22 2.73 6.46
CA ILE A 173 5.55 4.02 6.29
C ILE A 173 5.79 4.49 4.85
N TYR A 174 4.71 4.79 4.11
CA TYR A 174 4.81 5.26 2.73
C TYR A 174 3.92 6.46 2.40
N GLY A 175 3.30 7.07 3.44
CA GLY A 175 2.53 8.29 3.28
C GLY A 175 2.07 8.91 4.59
N LYS A 176 1.50 10.10 4.48
CA LYS A 176 0.92 10.88 5.59
C LYS A 176 -0.35 11.59 5.12
N VAL A 177 -1.40 11.53 5.92
CA VAL A 177 -2.62 12.31 5.71
C VAL A 177 -2.29 13.80 5.79
N VAL A 178 -2.67 14.55 4.78
CA VAL A 178 -2.48 16.01 4.69
C VAL A 178 -3.80 16.77 4.70
N GLU A 179 -4.91 16.11 4.34
CA GLU A 179 -6.27 16.66 4.41
C GLU A 179 -7.25 15.53 4.82
N GLY A 180 -8.28 15.84 5.60
CA GLY A 180 -9.31 14.88 6.02
C GLY A 180 -8.94 14.07 7.28
N LEU A 181 -8.16 14.64 8.20
CA LEU A 181 -7.88 13.99 9.48
C LEU A 181 -9.15 13.84 10.34
N ASP A 182 -10.11 14.75 10.20
CA ASP A 182 -11.45 14.66 10.78
C ASP A 182 -12.23 13.43 10.26
N VAL A 183 -12.04 13.09 8.97
CA VAL A 183 -12.62 11.87 8.38
C VAL A 183 -11.93 10.62 8.96
N VAL A 184 -10.61 10.66 9.18
CA VAL A 184 -9.88 9.57 9.85
C VAL A 184 -10.42 9.37 11.27
N GLN A 185 -10.71 10.44 12.00
CA GLN A 185 -11.36 10.39 13.33
C GLN A 185 -12.79 9.84 13.24
N ALA A 186 -13.53 10.14 12.15
CA ALA A 186 -14.85 9.57 11.93
C ALA A 186 -14.80 8.06 11.66
N LEU A 187 -13.75 7.55 11.00
CA LEU A 187 -13.50 6.12 10.89
C LEU A 187 -13.24 5.49 12.26
N GLU A 188 -12.43 6.15 13.11
CA GLU A 188 -12.12 5.68 14.45
C GLU A 188 -13.36 5.48 15.32
N LYS A 189 -14.27 6.45 15.29
CA LYS A 189 -15.53 6.40 16.07
C LYS A 189 -16.41 5.20 15.72
N ALA A 190 -16.32 4.69 14.49
CA ALA A 190 -17.07 3.51 14.05
C ALA A 190 -16.32 2.19 14.33
N GLY A 191 -15.10 2.25 14.85
CA GLY A 191 -14.30 1.10 15.26
C GLY A 191 -14.69 0.56 16.64
N SER A 192 -14.06 -0.53 17.05
CA SER A 192 -14.21 -1.08 18.40
C SER A 192 -13.02 -0.71 19.30
N PRO A 193 -13.24 -0.65 20.62
CA PRO A 193 -12.15 -0.44 21.58
C PRO A 193 -11.31 -1.69 21.81
N ASP A 194 -11.80 -2.86 21.41
CA ASP A 194 -11.10 -4.13 21.57
C ASP A 194 -10.29 -4.52 20.31
N ALA A 195 -9.42 -5.50 20.46
CA ALA A 195 -8.50 -5.96 19.41
C ALA A 195 -9.20 -6.61 18.20
N SER A 196 -10.50 -6.94 18.28
CA SER A 196 -11.24 -7.48 17.13
C SER A 196 -11.32 -6.48 15.99
N GLY A 197 -11.38 -5.19 16.32
CA GLY A 197 -11.50 -4.11 15.34
C GLY A 197 -12.78 -4.17 14.53
N LYS A 198 -13.83 -4.83 15.05
CA LYS A 198 -15.12 -4.95 14.38
C LYS A 198 -15.77 -3.56 14.30
N THR A 199 -16.16 -3.17 13.10
CA THR A 199 -16.79 -1.87 12.87
C THR A 199 -18.30 -1.92 13.17
N SER A 200 -18.85 -0.86 13.78
CA SER A 200 -20.29 -0.72 14.06
C SER A 200 -21.12 -0.51 12.80
N GLU A 201 -20.47 -0.11 11.70
CA GLU A 201 -21.08 0.09 10.39
C GLU A 201 -20.07 -0.25 9.29
N LYS A 202 -20.55 -0.42 8.06
CA LYS A 202 -19.67 -0.71 6.91
C LYS A 202 -18.92 0.55 6.47
N LEU A 203 -17.63 0.62 6.77
CA LEU A 203 -16.73 1.69 6.35
C LEU A 203 -16.18 1.39 4.95
N LYS A 204 -16.63 2.13 3.94
CA LYS A 204 -16.35 1.82 2.53
C LYS A 204 -15.50 2.88 1.87
N ILE A 205 -14.50 2.44 1.13
CA ILE A 205 -13.76 3.25 0.14
C ILE A 205 -14.62 3.27 -1.12
N THR A 206 -15.13 4.42 -1.52
CA THR A 206 -15.98 4.54 -2.71
C THR A 206 -15.15 4.73 -3.97
N LYS A 207 -14.07 5.50 -3.88
CA LYS A 207 -13.15 5.78 -5.00
C LYS A 207 -11.76 6.13 -4.50
N CYS A 208 -10.75 5.69 -5.25
CA CYS A 208 -9.38 6.15 -5.08
C CYS A 208 -8.83 6.73 -6.37
N THR A 209 -8.08 7.83 -6.27
CA THR A 209 -7.34 8.43 -7.38
C THR A 209 -5.95 8.86 -6.93
N VAL A 210 -5.02 9.02 -7.88
CA VAL A 210 -3.70 9.58 -7.61
C VAL A 210 -3.52 10.85 -8.42
N THR A 211 -3.01 11.89 -7.78
CA THR A 211 -2.69 13.17 -8.42
C THR A 211 -1.24 13.57 -8.13
N GLU A 212 -0.66 14.35 -9.03
CA GLU A 212 0.67 14.94 -8.93
C GLU A 212 0.54 16.46 -8.81
N LYS A 213 1.42 17.08 -8.00
CA LYS A 213 1.53 18.53 -7.85
C LYS A 213 3.00 18.98 -7.84
#